data_7a60c131561027b2a8422fcf738e2d42
#
_entry.id   7a60c131561027b2a8422fcf738e2d42
#
_cell.length_a   1.000
_cell.length_b   1.000
_cell.length_c   1.000
_cell.angle_alpha   90.00
_cell.angle_beta   90.00
_cell.angle_gamma   90.00
#
_symmetry.space_group_name_H-M   'P 1'
#
loop_
_entity.id
_entity.type
_entity.pdbx_description
1 polymer ?
#
loop_
_entity_poly.entity_id
_entity_poly.type
_entity_poly.pdbx_seq_one_letter_code
_entity_poly.pdbx_strand_id
1 'polypeptide(L)'
;MPTAKLDLYKLHKPEYAAQRQPGLIRTQPARYLSIAGAGRPGDETFAAQIGALYAVAFTMKMKRKFAGLQDYAIGKLEAQWLDDPAAFAKRNVPWRWRLLMRSPDFLPPADLAAAVAALLDKGKPATVKEVTLMTLDEGSCVQMLHIGPYDREPESIALMQGFAAGKSLAFAGSHHEIYLSDPRRILPERLKTILRVPVAATSGCDKLQHPADRRPDG
;
A
#
# COMPACT_ATOMS: atom_id res chain seq x y z
N MET A 1 -16.75 -1.12 30.92
CA MET A 1 -17.26 -0.29 29.81
C MET A 1 -16.73 -0.86 28.51
N PRO A 2 -17.55 -1.16 27.48
CA PRO A 2 -17.01 -1.55 26.21
C PRO A 2 -16.17 -0.40 25.66
N THR A 3 -14.90 -0.67 25.37
CA THR A 3 -14.01 0.30 24.74
C THR A 3 -14.54 0.64 23.34
N ALA A 4 -14.48 1.93 22.98
CA ALA A 4 -14.92 2.37 21.66
C ALA A 4 -14.16 1.60 20.57
N LYS A 5 -14.86 1.20 19.50
CA LYS A 5 -14.28 0.49 18.37
C LYS A 5 -13.21 1.36 17.68
N LEU A 6 -11.97 0.88 17.65
CA LEU A 6 -10.85 1.54 16.97
C LEU A 6 -11.07 1.52 15.45
N ASP A 7 -10.94 2.66 14.79
CA ASP A 7 -11.00 2.79 13.34
C ASP A 7 -9.72 3.49 12.84
N LEU A 8 -8.79 2.69 12.32
CA LEU A 8 -7.49 3.18 11.87
C LEU A 8 -7.60 4.13 10.67
N TYR A 9 -8.59 3.94 9.80
CA TYR A 9 -8.85 4.84 8.68
C TYR A 9 -9.22 6.25 9.16
N LYS A 10 -10.00 6.34 10.24
CA LYS A 10 -10.36 7.61 10.85
C LYS A 10 -9.22 8.20 11.67
N LEU A 11 -8.52 7.36 12.42
CA LEU A 11 -7.40 7.79 13.27
C LEU A 11 -6.26 8.38 12.45
N HIS A 12 -5.94 7.76 11.31
CA HIS A 12 -4.87 8.18 10.41
C HIS A 12 -5.41 8.89 9.16
N LYS A 13 -6.52 9.63 9.33
CA LYS A 13 -7.19 10.32 8.23
C LYS A 13 -6.26 11.09 7.27
N PRO A 14 -5.22 11.80 7.73
CA PRO A 14 -4.30 12.48 6.82
C PRO A 14 -3.61 11.56 5.81
N GLU A 15 -3.31 10.32 6.18
CA GLU A 15 -2.70 9.33 5.29
C GLU A 15 -3.68 8.76 4.26
N TYR A 16 -4.99 8.83 4.54
CA TYR A 16 -6.09 8.32 3.70
C TYR A 16 -6.91 9.43 3.04
N ALA A 17 -6.54 10.68 3.24
CA ALA A 17 -7.16 11.83 2.58
C ALA A 17 -6.28 12.28 1.41
N ALA A 18 -6.71 12.01 0.20
CA ALA A 18 -5.99 12.40 -1.01
C ALA A 18 -6.86 13.31 -1.87
N GLN A 19 -6.22 14.28 -2.53
CA GLN A 19 -6.82 15.17 -3.51
C GLN A 19 -6.54 14.67 -4.93
N ARG A 20 -7.28 15.15 -5.92
CA ARG A 20 -7.04 14.84 -7.34
C ARG A 20 -5.71 15.42 -7.86
N GLN A 21 -5.14 16.40 -7.18
CA GLN A 21 -3.81 16.92 -7.46
C GLN A 21 -2.78 16.17 -6.62
N PRO A 22 -1.59 15.87 -7.15
CA PRO A 22 -0.51 15.28 -6.39
C PRO A 22 -0.10 16.16 -5.21
N GLY A 23 0.22 15.56 -4.08
CA GLY A 23 0.70 16.24 -2.89
C GLY A 23 1.75 15.41 -2.16
N LEU A 24 2.61 16.08 -1.40
CA LEU A 24 3.54 15.42 -0.48
C LEU A 24 2.82 15.10 0.81
N ILE A 25 3.04 13.87 1.29
CA ILE A 25 2.68 13.44 2.62
C ILE A 25 3.88 12.77 3.29
N ARG A 26 3.81 12.63 4.61
CA ARG A 26 4.71 11.78 5.37
C ARG A 26 3.88 10.74 6.12
N THR A 27 4.13 9.48 5.82
CA THR A 27 3.52 8.36 6.56
C THR A 27 4.34 8.04 7.80
N GLN A 28 3.70 7.39 8.76
CA GLN A 28 4.38 6.81 9.91
C GLN A 28 4.49 5.30 9.71
N PRO A 29 5.53 4.65 10.30
CA PRO A 29 5.60 3.20 10.32
C PRO A 29 4.29 2.62 10.85
N ALA A 30 3.75 1.62 10.16
CA ALA A 30 2.48 1.03 10.53
C ALA A 30 2.49 -0.49 10.33
N ARG A 31 1.68 -1.19 11.14
CA ARG A 31 1.53 -2.65 11.03
C ARG A 31 0.46 -3.02 10.02
N TYR A 32 0.74 -4.11 9.31
CA TYR A 32 -0.15 -4.66 8.30
C TYR A 32 -0.24 -6.18 8.42
N LEU A 33 -1.43 -6.72 8.16
CA LEU A 33 -1.55 -8.07 7.63
C LEU A 33 -1.15 -8.02 6.17
N SER A 34 -0.36 -8.99 5.72
CA SER A 34 0.25 -8.97 4.39
C SER A 34 0.26 -10.37 3.78
N ILE A 35 0.08 -10.44 2.47
CA ILE A 35 0.30 -11.63 1.66
C ILE A 35 0.96 -11.23 0.34
N ALA A 36 2.07 -11.90 -0.01
CA ALA A 36 2.80 -11.64 -1.25
C ALA A 36 2.42 -12.64 -2.34
N GLY A 37 2.47 -12.21 -3.58
CA GLY A 37 2.17 -13.07 -4.73
C GLY A 37 2.77 -12.55 -6.02
N ALA A 38 2.57 -13.34 -7.08
CA ALA A 38 2.95 -12.99 -8.43
C ALA A 38 1.98 -13.61 -9.44
N GLY A 39 1.75 -12.93 -10.57
CA GLY A 39 0.83 -13.38 -11.62
C GLY A 39 0.23 -12.21 -12.38
N ARG A 40 -1.00 -12.37 -12.84
CA ARG A 40 -1.76 -11.27 -13.42
C ARG A 40 -2.68 -10.65 -12.37
N PRO A 41 -2.74 -9.31 -12.25
CA PRO A 41 -3.75 -8.66 -11.42
C PRO A 41 -5.17 -9.15 -11.80
N GLY A 42 -5.94 -9.58 -10.79
CA GLY A 42 -7.30 -10.07 -11.01
C GLY A 42 -7.42 -11.55 -11.42
N ASP A 43 -6.32 -12.29 -11.54
CA ASP A 43 -6.37 -13.74 -11.73
C ASP A 43 -6.86 -14.49 -10.47
N GLU A 44 -7.03 -15.82 -10.59
CA GLU A 44 -7.51 -16.67 -9.48
C GLU A 44 -6.59 -16.60 -8.26
N THR A 45 -5.25 -16.54 -8.47
CA THR A 45 -4.28 -16.43 -7.38
C THR A 45 -4.45 -15.13 -6.63
N PHE A 46 -4.55 -14.00 -7.35
CA PHE A 46 -4.78 -12.70 -6.76
C PHE A 46 -6.10 -12.67 -5.96
N ALA A 47 -7.17 -13.19 -6.54
CA ALA A 47 -8.48 -13.26 -5.89
C ALA A 47 -8.48 -14.17 -4.65
N ALA A 48 -7.80 -15.33 -4.71
CA ALA A 48 -7.65 -16.25 -3.59
C ALA A 48 -6.88 -15.60 -2.43
N GLN A 49 -5.82 -14.86 -2.73
CA GLN A 49 -5.02 -14.15 -1.73
C GLN A 49 -5.80 -13.01 -1.07
N ILE A 50 -6.59 -12.23 -1.83
CA ILE A 50 -7.52 -11.25 -1.25
C ILE A 50 -8.48 -11.96 -0.29
N GLY A 51 -9.06 -13.09 -0.70
CA GLY A 51 -9.96 -13.88 0.13
C GLY A 51 -9.32 -14.36 1.42
N ALA A 52 -8.08 -14.86 1.35
CA ALA A 52 -7.31 -15.30 2.51
C ALA A 52 -7.01 -14.15 3.48
N LEU A 53 -6.59 -13.00 2.96
CA LEU A 53 -6.29 -11.81 3.76
C LEU A 53 -7.53 -11.33 4.53
N TYR A 54 -8.68 -11.22 3.86
CA TYR A 54 -9.94 -10.86 4.52
C TYR A 54 -10.41 -11.91 5.53
N ALA A 55 -10.29 -13.20 5.21
CA ALA A 55 -10.68 -14.28 6.13
C ALA A 55 -9.88 -14.23 7.43
N VAL A 56 -8.56 -14.03 7.34
CA VAL A 56 -7.67 -13.91 8.50
C VAL A 56 -8.01 -12.65 9.29
N ALA A 57 -8.09 -11.49 8.63
CA ALA A 57 -8.39 -10.21 9.29
C ALA A 57 -9.73 -10.24 10.04
N PHE A 58 -10.77 -10.80 9.40
CA PHE A 58 -12.09 -10.94 10.01
C PHE A 58 -12.07 -11.89 11.20
N THR A 59 -11.39 -13.04 11.06
CA THR A 59 -11.30 -14.04 12.14
C THR A 59 -10.57 -13.48 13.35
N MET A 60 -9.43 -12.80 13.16
CA MET A 60 -8.69 -12.13 14.23
C MET A 60 -9.58 -11.12 14.96
N LYS A 61 -10.25 -10.25 14.20
CA LYS A 61 -11.16 -9.24 14.74
C LYS A 61 -12.27 -9.87 15.57
N MET A 62 -12.94 -10.91 15.06
CA MET A 62 -14.08 -11.52 15.73
C MET A 62 -13.66 -12.29 16.98
N LYS A 63 -12.53 -13.02 16.95
CA LYS A 63 -11.99 -13.69 18.14
C LYS A 63 -11.74 -12.68 19.26
N ARG A 64 -11.11 -11.55 18.98
CA ARG A 64 -10.89 -10.47 19.97
C ARG A 64 -12.19 -9.90 20.50
N LYS A 65 -13.13 -9.57 19.60
CA LYS A 65 -14.44 -9.03 20.00
C LYS A 65 -15.18 -9.96 20.94
N PHE A 66 -15.21 -11.28 20.63
CA PHE A 66 -15.89 -12.25 21.47
C PHE A 66 -15.15 -12.54 22.80
N ALA A 67 -13.85 -12.32 22.83
CA ALA A 67 -13.06 -12.39 24.07
C ALA A 67 -13.19 -11.10 24.93
N GLY A 68 -14.03 -10.14 24.55
CA GLY A 68 -14.19 -8.88 25.28
C GLY A 68 -12.97 -7.94 25.18
N LEU A 69 -12.04 -8.19 24.27
CA LEU A 69 -10.87 -7.36 24.03
C LEU A 69 -11.19 -6.18 23.12
N GLN A 70 -10.22 -5.25 22.98
CA GLN A 70 -10.38 -4.08 22.12
C GLN A 70 -10.85 -4.45 20.72
N ASP A 71 -12.05 -4.01 20.32
CA ASP A 71 -12.59 -4.17 18.97
C ASP A 71 -12.01 -3.10 18.02
N TYR A 72 -11.92 -3.43 16.73
CA TYR A 72 -11.42 -2.52 15.69
C TYR A 72 -12.13 -2.71 14.36
N ALA A 73 -12.08 -1.70 13.49
CA ALA A 73 -12.52 -1.80 12.11
C ALA A 73 -11.43 -2.47 11.27
N ILE A 74 -11.81 -3.39 10.40
CA ILE A 74 -10.91 -3.97 9.40
C ILE A 74 -10.49 -2.84 8.45
N GLY A 75 -9.19 -2.76 8.15
CA GLY A 75 -8.61 -1.77 7.26
C GLY A 75 -9.10 -1.91 5.82
N LYS A 76 -8.76 -0.93 4.99
CA LYS A 76 -8.93 -1.03 3.54
C LYS A 76 -8.02 -2.10 2.97
N LEU A 77 -8.40 -2.66 1.82
CA LEU A 77 -7.47 -3.42 1.01
C LEU A 77 -6.49 -2.44 0.37
N GLU A 78 -5.23 -2.77 0.43
CA GLU A 78 -4.14 -2.01 -0.15
C GLU A 78 -3.25 -2.98 -0.94
N ALA A 79 -2.56 -2.51 -1.97
CA ALA A 79 -1.62 -3.31 -2.74
C ALA A 79 -0.35 -2.52 -3.02
N GLN A 80 0.80 -3.11 -2.74
CA GLN A 80 2.08 -2.64 -3.25
C GLN A 80 2.46 -3.46 -4.49
N TRP A 81 2.74 -2.78 -5.58
CA TRP A 81 3.30 -3.33 -6.80
C TRP A 81 4.81 -3.25 -6.72
N LEU A 82 5.48 -4.40 -6.69
CA LEU A 82 6.88 -4.50 -6.32
C LEU A 82 7.83 -4.35 -7.51
N ASP A 83 7.30 -4.38 -8.71
CA ASP A 83 8.05 -4.21 -9.95
C ASP A 83 7.97 -2.76 -10.44
N ASP A 84 8.95 -2.36 -11.26
CA ASP A 84 8.97 -1.05 -11.89
C ASP A 84 7.71 -0.87 -12.76
N PRO A 85 6.97 0.24 -12.63
CA PRO A 85 5.85 0.55 -13.51
C PRO A 85 6.18 0.47 -15.01
N ALA A 86 7.42 0.77 -15.41
CA ALA A 86 7.89 0.59 -16.80
C ALA A 86 7.94 -0.88 -17.23
N ALA A 87 8.08 -1.83 -16.30
CA ALA A 87 8.01 -3.26 -16.58
C ALA A 87 6.58 -3.71 -16.91
N PHE A 88 5.56 -3.01 -16.40
CA PHE A 88 4.14 -3.31 -16.64
C PHE A 88 3.72 -3.10 -18.10
N ALA A 89 4.42 -2.25 -18.85
CA ALA A 89 4.22 -2.10 -20.28
C ALA A 89 4.66 -3.34 -21.08
N LYS A 90 5.52 -4.19 -20.50
CA LYS A 90 5.95 -5.47 -21.09
C LYS A 90 4.94 -6.55 -20.68
N ARG A 91 3.97 -6.82 -21.52
CA ARG A 91 2.81 -7.69 -21.30
C ARG A 91 3.09 -9.14 -20.89
N ASN A 92 4.33 -9.59 -20.82
CA ASN A 92 4.73 -11.00 -20.62
C ASN A 92 5.47 -11.27 -19.32
N VAL A 93 5.57 -10.32 -18.40
CA VAL A 93 6.23 -10.53 -17.11
C VAL A 93 5.16 -10.64 -16.03
N PRO A 94 5.18 -11.70 -15.17
CA PRO A 94 4.26 -11.75 -14.03
C PRO A 94 4.56 -10.59 -13.09
N TRP A 95 3.49 -9.90 -12.66
CA TRP A 95 3.61 -8.81 -11.71
C TRP A 95 3.78 -9.39 -10.32
N ARG A 96 4.68 -8.82 -9.54
CA ARG A 96 4.81 -9.15 -8.14
C ARG A 96 4.06 -8.11 -7.31
N TRP A 97 3.28 -8.59 -6.37
CA TRP A 97 2.52 -7.73 -5.47
C TRP A 97 2.70 -8.13 -4.01
N ARG A 98 2.32 -7.22 -3.16
CA ARG A 98 2.06 -7.46 -1.75
C ARG A 98 0.71 -6.85 -1.43
N LEU A 99 -0.29 -7.70 -1.15
CA LEU A 99 -1.57 -7.24 -0.63
C LEU A 99 -1.43 -6.94 0.84
N LEU A 100 -2.06 -5.86 1.27
CA LEU A 100 -1.91 -5.29 2.60
C LEU A 100 -3.27 -4.94 3.20
N MET A 101 -3.34 -5.00 4.51
CA MET A 101 -4.46 -4.49 5.28
C MET A 101 -3.94 -3.93 6.59
N ARG A 102 -4.02 -2.61 6.78
CA ARG A 102 -3.54 -1.97 8.00
C ARG A 102 -4.19 -2.58 9.22
N SER A 103 -3.40 -2.95 10.20
CA SER A 103 -3.83 -3.62 11.43
C SER A 103 -3.36 -2.85 12.67
N PRO A 104 -4.10 -2.93 13.79
CA PRO A 104 -3.68 -2.30 15.03
C PRO A 104 -2.35 -2.83 15.55
N ASP A 105 -1.54 -1.96 16.17
CA ASP A 105 -0.23 -2.32 16.70
C ASP A 105 -0.32 -3.29 17.88
N PHE A 106 -1.45 -3.30 18.59
CA PHE A 106 -1.68 -4.19 19.73
C PHE A 106 -1.96 -5.67 19.34
N LEU A 107 -2.05 -6.01 18.05
CA LEU A 107 -2.30 -7.40 17.62
C LEU A 107 -1.02 -8.23 17.77
N PRO A 108 -0.97 -9.23 18.68
CA PRO A 108 0.20 -10.08 18.80
C PRO A 108 0.25 -11.14 17.69
N PRO A 109 1.42 -11.68 17.35
CA PRO A 109 1.54 -12.80 16.40
C PRO A 109 0.68 -14.02 16.78
N ALA A 110 0.43 -14.24 18.07
CA ALA A 110 -0.44 -15.31 18.56
C ALA A 110 -1.88 -15.20 18.06
N ASP A 111 -2.42 -13.97 17.90
CA ASP A 111 -3.77 -13.76 17.35
C ASP A 111 -3.84 -14.19 15.88
N LEU A 112 -2.79 -13.92 15.10
CA LEU A 112 -2.67 -14.40 13.72
C LEU A 112 -2.62 -15.93 13.67
N ALA A 113 -1.74 -16.55 14.45
CA ALA A 113 -1.60 -18.00 14.49
C ALA A 113 -2.93 -18.69 14.87
N ALA A 114 -3.62 -18.16 15.88
CA ALA A 114 -4.92 -18.67 16.33
C ALA A 114 -6.03 -18.48 15.27
N ALA A 115 -5.98 -17.40 14.48
CA ALA A 115 -6.93 -17.18 13.39
C ALA A 115 -6.69 -18.15 12.23
N VAL A 116 -5.43 -18.34 11.84
CA VAL A 116 -5.04 -19.29 10.78
C VAL A 116 -5.44 -20.72 11.16
N ALA A 117 -5.11 -21.17 12.37
CA ALA A 117 -5.51 -22.50 12.85
C ALA A 117 -7.04 -22.69 12.77
N ALA A 118 -7.81 -21.75 13.30
CA ALA A 118 -9.28 -21.82 13.29
C ALA A 118 -9.89 -21.80 11.87
N LEU A 119 -9.21 -21.20 10.89
CA LEU A 119 -9.63 -21.22 9.49
C LEU A 119 -9.33 -22.58 8.84
N LEU A 120 -8.18 -23.15 9.11
CA LEU A 120 -7.81 -24.48 8.62
C LEU A 120 -8.73 -25.58 9.19
N ASP A 121 -9.04 -25.50 10.49
CA ASP A 121 -10.01 -26.42 11.14
C ASP A 121 -11.40 -26.35 10.49
N LYS A 122 -11.76 -25.20 9.90
CA LYS A 122 -13.00 -25.01 9.12
C LYS A 122 -12.86 -25.39 7.64
N GLY A 123 -11.77 -26.02 7.23
CA GLY A 123 -11.52 -26.44 5.84
C GLY A 123 -11.24 -25.29 4.87
N LYS A 124 -10.80 -24.13 5.35
CA LYS A 124 -10.40 -23.04 4.45
C LYS A 124 -9.09 -23.37 3.73
N PRO A 125 -8.87 -22.83 2.50
CA PRO A 125 -7.67 -23.07 1.72
C PRO A 125 -6.39 -22.77 2.47
N ALA A 126 -5.32 -23.52 2.18
CA ALA A 126 -4.01 -23.37 2.82
C ALA A 126 -3.37 -21.99 2.60
N THR A 127 -3.81 -21.23 1.62
CA THR A 127 -3.40 -19.83 1.33
C THR A 127 -3.50 -18.93 2.57
N VAL A 128 -4.38 -19.23 3.55
CA VAL A 128 -4.44 -18.47 4.81
C VAL A 128 -3.15 -18.56 5.62
N LYS A 129 -2.29 -19.57 5.41
CA LYS A 129 -0.99 -19.72 6.07
C LYS A 129 0.06 -18.72 5.56
N GLU A 130 -0.15 -18.16 4.36
CA GLU A 130 0.75 -17.22 3.72
C GLU A 130 0.59 -15.79 4.28
N VAL A 131 -0.50 -15.55 5.04
CA VAL A 131 -0.73 -14.24 5.65
C VAL A 131 0.23 -14.04 6.82
N THR A 132 0.92 -12.92 6.81
CA THR A 132 1.92 -12.52 7.81
C THR A 132 1.59 -11.17 8.42
N LEU A 133 2.21 -10.85 9.56
CA LEU A 133 2.25 -9.49 10.13
C LEU A 133 3.59 -8.86 9.74
N MET A 134 3.52 -7.63 9.23
CA MET A 134 4.72 -6.85 8.91
C MET A 134 4.56 -5.40 9.32
N THR A 135 5.67 -4.68 9.44
CA THR A 135 5.71 -3.23 9.55
C THR A 135 6.13 -2.66 8.19
N LEU A 136 5.40 -1.65 7.73
CA LEU A 136 5.72 -0.87 6.54
C LEU A 136 6.05 0.55 6.97
N ASP A 137 7.18 1.06 6.51
CA ASP A 137 7.58 2.47 6.62
C ASP A 137 7.87 3.00 5.23
N GLU A 138 7.02 3.90 4.74
CA GLU A 138 7.16 4.51 3.42
C GLU A 138 7.75 5.93 3.52
N GLY A 139 7.74 6.53 4.69
CA GLY A 139 8.30 7.85 4.93
C GLY A 139 7.64 8.96 4.11
N SER A 140 8.46 9.72 3.37
CA SER A 140 7.97 10.79 2.49
C SER A 140 7.46 10.22 1.19
N CYS A 141 6.22 10.56 0.81
CA CYS A 141 5.56 10.04 -0.38
C CYS A 141 4.90 11.16 -1.17
N VAL A 142 4.80 10.97 -2.48
CA VAL A 142 3.80 11.66 -3.31
C VAL A 142 2.53 10.83 -3.31
N GLN A 143 1.39 11.49 -3.14
CA GLN A 143 0.07 10.86 -3.08
C GLN A 143 -0.95 11.67 -3.86
N MET A 144 -1.88 10.98 -4.54
CA MET A 144 -3.06 11.60 -5.14
C MET A 144 -4.26 10.65 -5.16
N LEU A 145 -5.45 11.20 -5.35
CA LEU A 145 -6.68 10.44 -5.58
C LEU A 145 -6.88 10.23 -7.08
N HIS A 146 -6.82 8.98 -7.52
CA HIS A 146 -7.30 8.55 -8.83
C HIS A 146 -8.81 8.30 -8.77
N ILE A 147 -9.54 8.80 -9.77
CA ILE A 147 -10.96 8.47 -9.98
C ILE A 147 -11.12 7.99 -11.41
N GLY A 148 -11.48 6.73 -11.55
CA GLY A 148 -11.61 6.08 -12.84
C GLY A 148 -11.21 4.61 -12.80
N PRO A 149 -11.22 3.95 -13.98
CA PRO A 149 -10.78 2.57 -14.09
C PRO A 149 -9.26 2.45 -13.96
N TYR A 150 -8.79 1.29 -13.50
CA TYR A 150 -7.37 1.04 -13.20
C TYR A 150 -6.44 1.19 -14.41
N ASP A 151 -6.92 0.92 -15.62
CA ASP A 151 -6.16 1.08 -16.88
C ASP A 151 -5.81 2.54 -17.21
N ARG A 152 -6.46 3.50 -16.52
CA ARG A 152 -6.16 4.94 -16.63
C ARG A 152 -5.25 5.47 -15.51
N GLU A 153 -4.85 4.65 -14.57
CA GLU A 153 -3.90 5.05 -13.51
C GLU A 153 -2.55 5.56 -14.03
N PRO A 154 -2.02 5.07 -15.17
CA PRO A 154 -0.80 5.64 -15.76
C PRO A 154 -0.86 7.15 -16.01
N GLU A 155 -2.03 7.73 -16.30
CA GLU A 155 -2.21 9.18 -16.44
C GLU A 155 -1.95 9.90 -15.10
N SER A 156 -2.48 9.35 -14.01
CA SER A 156 -2.28 9.88 -12.65
C SER A 156 -0.84 9.71 -12.18
N ILE A 157 -0.22 8.57 -12.49
CA ILE A 157 1.19 8.30 -12.15
C ILE A 157 2.11 9.31 -12.86
N ALA A 158 1.85 9.63 -14.13
CA ALA A 158 2.60 10.64 -14.86
C ALA A 158 2.51 12.03 -14.20
N LEU A 159 1.31 12.42 -13.72
CA LEU A 159 1.14 13.66 -12.96
C LEU A 159 1.94 13.64 -11.65
N MET A 160 1.94 12.52 -10.94
CA MET A 160 2.72 12.37 -9.70
C MET A 160 4.22 12.46 -9.98
N GLN A 161 4.72 11.85 -11.07
CA GLN A 161 6.12 11.93 -11.48
C GLN A 161 6.52 13.37 -11.83
N GLY A 162 5.71 14.08 -12.61
CA GLY A 162 5.93 15.50 -12.93
C GLY A 162 5.97 16.40 -11.70
N PHE A 163 5.06 16.16 -10.74
CA PHE A 163 5.03 16.88 -9.47
C PHE A 163 6.29 16.59 -8.62
N ALA A 164 6.75 15.35 -8.53
CA ALA A 164 7.97 14.98 -7.83
C ALA A 164 9.19 15.65 -8.47
N ALA A 165 9.33 15.53 -9.80
CA ALA A 165 10.42 16.15 -10.55
C ALA A 165 10.49 17.66 -10.34
N GLY A 166 9.35 18.36 -10.36
CA GLY A 166 9.27 19.81 -10.08
C GLY A 166 9.70 20.20 -8.65
N LYS A 167 9.91 19.23 -7.76
CA LYS A 167 10.41 19.41 -6.39
C LYS A 167 11.79 18.80 -6.16
N SER A 168 12.51 18.46 -7.23
CA SER A 168 13.79 17.73 -7.16
C SER A 168 13.71 16.42 -6.38
N LEU A 169 12.58 15.71 -6.54
CA LEU A 169 12.32 14.39 -5.98
C LEU A 169 12.15 13.38 -7.10
N ALA A 170 12.51 12.12 -6.82
CA ALA A 170 12.24 10.97 -7.69
C ALA A 170 11.51 9.89 -6.90
N PHE A 171 10.77 9.04 -7.61
CA PHE A 171 10.18 7.85 -7.02
C PHE A 171 11.29 6.93 -6.49
N ALA A 172 11.14 6.44 -5.26
CA ALA A 172 12.16 5.69 -4.53
C ALA A 172 11.59 4.45 -3.82
N GLY A 173 10.46 3.94 -4.28
CA GLY A 173 9.82 2.77 -3.68
C GLY A 173 8.71 2.20 -4.55
N SER A 174 8.02 1.20 -4.01
CA SER A 174 6.93 0.50 -4.68
C SER A 174 5.72 1.41 -4.88
N HIS A 175 5.05 1.24 -6.01
CA HIS A 175 3.74 1.83 -6.23
C HIS A 175 2.72 1.20 -5.27
N HIS A 176 2.04 2.03 -4.49
CA HIS A 176 1.10 1.61 -3.47
C HIS A 176 -0.30 2.16 -3.79
N GLU A 177 -1.24 1.26 -3.91
CA GLU A 177 -2.65 1.54 -4.15
C GLU A 177 -3.48 1.26 -2.90
N ILE A 178 -4.36 2.19 -2.53
CA ILE A 178 -5.29 2.03 -1.41
C ILE A 178 -6.71 2.10 -1.99
N TYR A 179 -7.42 0.98 -1.96
CA TYR A 179 -8.73 0.86 -2.61
C TYR A 179 -9.83 1.42 -1.72
N LEU A 180 -10.38 2.57 -2.09
CA LEU A 180 -11.48 3.22 -1.38
C LEU A 180 -12.85 2.73 -1.84
N SER A 181 -12.93 2.19 -3.04
CA SER A 181 -14.14 1.66 -3.66
C SER A 181 -14.06 0.15 -3.84
N ASP A 182 -15.20 -0.53 -3.75
CA ASP A 182 -15.34 -1.95 -4.13
C ASP A 182 -15.72 -2.02 -5.62
N PRO A 183 -14.84 -2.55 -6.51
CA PRO A 183 -15.09 -2.59 -7.96
C PRO A 183 -16.28 -3.48 -8.34
N ARG A 184 -16.75 -4.35 -7.43
CA ARG A 184 -17.96 -5.17 -7.64
C ARG A 184 -19.25 -4.39 -7.45
N ARG A 185 -19.18 -3.18 -6.88
CA ARG A 185 -20.34 -2.37 -6.49
C ARG A 185 -20.37 -0.98 -7.14
N ILE A 186 -19.24 -0.53 -7.63
CA ILE A 186 -19.05 0.83 -8.14
C ILE A 186 -18.66 0.71 -9.62
N LEU A 187 -19.26 1.54 -10.46
CA LEU A 187 -18.93 1.62 -11.89
C LEU A 187 -17.46 2.04 -12.07
N PRO A 188 -16.75 1.51 -13.08
CA PRO A 188 -15.32 1.78 -13.29
C PRO A 188 -14.97 3.26 -13.27
N GLU A 189 -15.77 4.13 -13.88
CA GLU A 189 -15.52 5.58 -13.99
C GLU A 189 -15.64 6.31 -12.64
N ARG A 190 -16.20 5.64 -11.65
CA ARG A 190 -16.42 6.19 -10.28
C ARG A 190 -15.56 5.52 -9.24
N LEU A 191 -14.72 4.56 -9.61
CA LEU A 191 -13.77 3.94 -8.69
C LEU A 191 -12.83 5.00 -8.10
N LYS A 192 -12.46 4.80 -6.85
CA LYS A 192 -11.56 5.70 -6.12
C LYS A 192 -10.43 4.88 -5.55
N THR A 193 -9.22 5.21 -5.97
CA THR A 193 -7.97 4.63 -5.48
C THR A 193 -7.05 5.75 -5.04
N ILE A 194 -6.44 5.64 -3.86
CA ILE A 194 -5.32 6.50 -3.53
C ILE A 194 -4.07 5.85 -4.12
N LEU A 195 -3.36 6.61 -4.96
CA LEU A 195 -2.04 6.24 -5.47
C LEU A 195 -1.00 6.92 -4.60
N ARG A 196 -0.02 6.15 -4.13
CA ARG A 196 1.06 6.60 -3.28
C ARG A 196 2.39 6.01 -3.75
N VAL A 197 3.44 6.80 -3.78
CA VAL A 197 4.79 6.32 -4.07
C VAL A 197 5.79 7.03 -3.16
N PRO A 198 6.65 6.29 -2.46
CA PRO A 198 7.77 6.87 -1.73
C PRO A 198 8.68 7.69 -2.64
N VAL A 199 9.22 8.79 -2.12
CA VAL A 199 10.12 9.67 -2.87
C VAL A 199 11.38 9.97 -2.09
N ALA A 200 12.48 10.16 -2.84
CA ALA A 200 13.75 10.63 -2.31
C ALA A 200 14.26 11.82 -3.14
N ALA A 201 15.15 12.62 -2.55
CA ALA A 201 15.82 13.69 -3.27
C ALA A 201 16.60 13.11 -4.47
N THR A 202 16.48 13.74 -5.61
CA THR A 202 17.39 13.46 -6.73
C THR A 202 18.77 13.92 -6.32
N SER A 203 19.75 13.00 -6.30
CA SER A 203 21.14 13.36 -6.06
C SER A 203 21.55 14.41 -7.10
N GLY A 204 21.71 15.65 -6.68
CA GLY A 204 22.24 16.72 -7.53
C GLY A 204 23.58 16.26 -8.06
N CYS A 205 23.75 16.27 -9.37
CA CYS A 205 25.03 16.12 -10.00
C CYS A 205 25.89 17.33 -9.55
N ASP A 206 26.74 17.12 -8.56
CA ASP A 206 27.76 18.06 -8.12
C ASP A 206 28.79 18.20 -9.24
N LYS A 207 28.47 19.01 -10.25
CA LYS A 207 29.39 19.41 -11.32
C LYS A 207 29.36 20.93 -11.44
N LEU A 208 29.99 21.57 -10.47
CA LEU A 208 30.63 22.88 -10.67
C LEU A 208 31.95 22.88 -9.91
N GLN A 209 32.90 22.08 -10.40
CA GLN A 209 34.29 22.38 -10.14
C GLN A 209 34.63 23.64 -10.92
N HIS A 210 34.84 24.73 -10.21
CA HIS A 210 35.46 25.95 -10.73
C HIS A 210 36.82 25.59 -11.35
N PRO A 211 37.12 26.00 -12.56
CA PRO A 211 38.51 25.97 -13.06
C PRO A 211 39.32 26.99 -12.25
N ALA A 212 40.35 26.51 -11.59
CA ALA A 212 41.33 27.33 -10.91
C ALA A 212 41.94 28.36 -11.84
N ASP A 213 41.85 29.58 -11.44
CA ASP A 213 42.54 30.78 -11.97
C ASP A 213 44.06 30.55 -11.94
N ARG A 214 44.66 30.22 -13.07
CA ARG A 214 46.12 30.25 -13.25
C ARG A 214 46.49 31.69 -13.62
N ARG A 215 47.00 32.42 -12.66
CA ARG A 215 47.75 33.65 -12.95
C ARG A 215 49.09 33.24 -13.56
N PRO A 216 49.54 33.87 -14.65
CA PRO A 216 50.91 33.76 -15.11
C PRO A 216 51.74 34.76 -14.33
N ASP A 217 52.76 34.24 -13.63
CA ASP A 217 53.85 35.08 -13.13
C ASP A 217 54.72 35.52 -14.33
N GLY A 218 54.91 36.86 -14.45
CA GLY A 218 55.90 37.51 -15.24
C GLY A 218 57.18 37.74 -14.47
#